data_751dc9e6a99dd7e69cb2be77ed3bdd89
#
_entry.id   751dc9e6a99dd7e69cb2be77ed3bdd89
#
_cell.length_a   1.000
_cell.length_b   1.000
_cell.length_c   1.000
_cell.angle_alpha   90.00
_cell.angle_beta   90.00
_cell.angle_gamma   90.00
#
_symmetry.space_group_name_H-M   'P 1'
#
loop_
_entity.id
_entity.type
_entity.pdbx_description
1 polymer ?
#
loop_
_entity_poly.entity_id
_entity_poly.type
_entity_poly.pdbx_seq_one_letter_code
_entity_poly.pdbx_strand_id
1 'polypeptide(L)'
;MIHHIKGKLVQKTPTNIIVEASGVGYYINISLHTYAQIVDEESILIYTYLNIREDAHVLYGFFDESERRLFTHLISVSGIGPNTARMMLSSISPQEIQEAIVRGDVALVQKIKGIGPKSAQRLILELQDKLKKEGSDTLLSAPLNNTAKEEALSALIMLGFEKVLDQIIRVDGSTLSVERLIKSALRNL
;
A
#
# COMPACT_ATOMS: atom_id res chain seq x y z
N MET A 1 8.16 3.83 -11.89
CA MET A 1 6.87 3.86 -11.16
C MET A 1 6.70 5.26 -10.55
N ILE A 2 5.51 5.85 -10.61
CA ILE A 2 5.23 7.17 -9.99
C ILE A 2 4.68 6.87 -8.58
N HIS A 3 5.42 7.29 -7.53
CA HIS A 3 5.09 6.98 -6.14
C HIS A 3 4.09 7.98 -5.55
N HIS A 4 4.32 9.27 -5.78
CA HIS A 4 3.44 10.36 -5.36
C HIS A 4 3.62 11.56 -6.29
N ILE A 5 2.64 12.44 -6.29
CA ILE A 5 2.68 13.72 -6.99
C ILE A 5 2.36 14.81 -5.97
N LYS A 6 3.27 15.80 -5.87
CA LYS A 6 3.07 17.02 -5.09
C LYS A 6 2.94 18.18 -6.04
N GLY A 7 1.85 18.94 -5.94
CA GLY A 7 1.61 20.05 -6.84
C GLY A 7 0.34 20.82 -6.51
N LYS A 8 -0.03 21.73 -7.40
CA LYS A 8 -1.22 22.56 -7.29
C LYS A 8 -2.47 21.75 -7.66
N LEU A 9 -3.51 21.80 -6.82
CA LEU A 9 -4.81 21.23 -7.15
C LEU A 9 -5.53 22.16 -8.15
N VAL A 10 -5.62 21.72 -9.40
CA VAL A 10 -6.25 22.51 -10.49
C VAL A 10 -7.75 22.21 -10.58
N GLN A 11 -8.12 20.94 -10.40
CA GLN A 11 -9.51 20.51 -10.46
C GLN A 11 -9.75 19.36 -9.48
N LYS A 12 -10.92 19.37 -8.85
CA LYS A 12 -11.37 18.33 -7.93
C LYS A 12 -12.80 17.92 -8.26
N THR A 13 -13.00 16.64 -8.51
CA THR A 13 -14.31 16.01 -8.68
C THR A 13 -14.42 14.78 -7.78
N PRO A 14 -15.60 14.24 -7.53
CA PRO A 14 -15.76 13.03 -6.70
C PRO A 14 -15.01 11.79 -7.21
N THR A 15 -14.63 11.76 -8.50
CA THR A 15 -14.03 10.58 -9.14
C THR A 15 -12.61 10.79 -9.63
N ASN A 16 -12.18 12.05 -9.74
CA ASN A 16 -10.83 12.39 -10.23
C ASN A 16 -10.39 13.77 -9.77
N ILE A 17 -9.09 13.98 -9.80
CA ILE A 17 -8.44 15.27 -9.59
C ILE A 17 -7.44 15.55 -10.70
N ILE A 18 -7.14 16.83 -10.93
CA ILE A 18 -6.01 17.26 -11.74
C ILE A 18 -5.03 17.98 -10.82
N VAL A 19 -3.81 17.44 -10.76
CA VAL A 19 -2.70 18.04 -10.02
C VAL A 19 -1.65 18.52 -11.00
N GLU A 20 -1.32 19.81 -10.95
CA GLU A 20 -0.25 20.38 -11.75
C GLU A 20 1.06 20.35 -10.97
N ALA A 21 2.07 19.71 -11.55
CA ALA A 21 3.42 19.68 -11.03
C ALA A 21 4.40 20.06 -12.14
N SER A 22 5.16 21.13 -11.94
CA SER A 22 6.16 21.63 -12.90
C SER A 22 5.61 21.87 -14.31
N GLY A 23 4.38 22.40 -14.42
CA GLY A 23 3.74 22.71 -15.70
C GLY A 23 3.08 21.50 -16.38
N VAL A 24 3.07 20.33 -15.74
CA VAL A 24 2.39 19.13 -16.25
C VAL A 24 1.16 18.86 -15.41
N GLY A 25 -0.03 18.78 -16.05
CA GLY A 25 -1.29 18.41 -15.40
C GLY A 25 -1.49 16.89 -15.39
N TYR A 26 -1.50 16.31 -14.21
CA TYR A 26 -1.73 14.87 -14.02
C TYR A 26 -3.20 14.61 -13.73
N TYR A 27 -3.86 13.84 -14.61
CA TYR A 27 -5.22 13.35 -14.38
C TYR A 27 -5.16 12.09 -13.52
N ILE A 28 -5.77 12.15 -12.32
CA ILE A 28 -5.64 11.10 -11.31
C ILE A 28 -7.04 10.66 -10.88
N ASN A 29 -7.34 9.37 -11.03
CA ASN A 29 -8.59 8.76 -10.56
C ASN A 29 -8.51 8.53 -9.04
N ILE A 30 -9.53 8.95 -8.30
CA ILE A 30 -9.58 8.82 -6.84
C ILE A 30 -10.83 8.08 -6.38
N SER A 31 -10.81 7.59 -5.14
CA SER A 31 -11.97 7.09 -4.42
C SER A 31 -12.77 8.23 -3.81
N LEU A 32 -14.01 7.97 -3.39
CA LEU A 32 -14.80 8.92 -2.59
C LEU A 32 -14.16 9.14 -1.22
N HIS A 33 -13.47 8.14 -0.69
CA HIS A 33 -12.71 8.28 0.57
C HIS A 33 -11.61 9.32 0.44
N THR A 34 -10.74 9.19 -0.58
CA THR A 34 -9.71 10.18 -0.91
C THR A 34 -10.33 11.56 -1.17
N TYR A 35 -11.44 11.63 -1.96
CA TYR A 35 -12.12 12.89 -2.25
C TYR A 35 -12.56 13.63 -0.99
N ALA A 36 -13.10 12.92 -0.01
CA ALA A 36 -13.57 13.50 1.25
C ALA A 36 -12.44 14.04 2.13
N GLN A 37 -11.22 13.49 1.98
CA GLN A 37 -10.06 13.89 2.77
C GLN A 37 -9.26 15.05 2.16
N ILE A 38 -9.36 15.24 0.83
CA ILE A 38 -8.70 16.37 0.17
C ILE A 38 -9.41 17.66 0.56
N VAL A 39 -8.71 18.52 1.29
CA VAL A 39 -9.12 19.89 1.55
C VAL A 39 -8.78 20.74 0.32
N ASP A 40 -9.56 21.81 0.06
CA ASP A 40 -9.30 22.72 -1.08
C ASP A 40 -8.09 23.63 -0.74
N GLU A 41 -6.90 23.02 -0.69
CA GLU A 41 -5.63 23.69 -0.50
C GLU A 41 -4.96 23.93 -1.86
N GLU A 42 -4.15 24.99 -1.95
CA GLU A 42 -3.43 25.33 -3.17
C GLU A 42 -2.44 24.25 -3.57
N SER A 43 -1.82 23.55 -2.63
CA SER A 43 -0.83 22.48 -2.86
C SER A 43 -1.20 21.23 -2.09
N ILE A 44 -1.26 20.11 -2.82
CA ILE A 44 -1.54 18.79 -2.24
C ILE A 44 -0.44 17.80 -2.57
N LEU A 45 -0.33 16.77 -1.72
CA LEU A 45 0.47 15.57 -1.99
C LEU A 45 -0.47 14.38 -2.10
N ILE A 46 -0.41 13.68 -3.23
CA ILE A 46 -1.24 12.49 -3.50
C ILE A 46 -0.33 11.31 -3.75
N TYR A 47 -0.49 10.23 -3.01
CA TYR A 47 0.15 8.95 -3.28
C TYR A 47 -0.47 8.33 -4.52
N THR A 48 0.33 7.68 -5.36
CA THR A 48 -0.18 7.22 -6.64
C THR A 48 0.15 5.76 -6.92
N TYR A 49 -0.70 5.14 -7.73
CA TYR A 49 -0.47 3.86 -8.38
C TYR A 49 -0.65 4.04 -9.89
N LEU A 50 0.39 3.72 -10.66
CA LEU A 50 0.35 3.77 -12.13
C LEU A 50 -0.02 2.39 -12.67
N ASN A 51 -1.19 2.30 -13.31
CA ASN A 51 -1.63 1.12 -14.04
C ASN A 51 -1.29 1.28 -15.52
N ILE A 52 -0.37 0.48 -16.01
CA ILE A 52 0.09 0.49 -17.40
C ILE A 52 -0.62 -0.62 -18.16
N ARG A 53 -1.28 -0.27 -19.25
CA ARG A 53 -1.88 -1.18 -20.23
C ARG A 53 -1.32 -0.87 -21.61
N GLU A 54 -1.57 -1.73 -22.56
CA GLU A 54 -1.15 -1.50 -23.96
C GLU A 54 -1.77 -0.23 -24.56
N ASP A 55 -3.00 0.09 -24.16
CA ASP A 55 -3.81 1.19 -24.69
C ASP A 55 -3.85 2.43 -23.79
N ALA A 56 -3.39 2.35 -22.53
CA ALA A 56 -3.51 3.45 -21.60
C ALA A 56 -2.55 3.39 -20.41
N HIS A 57 -2.10 4.56 -19.96
CA HIS A 57 -1.45 4.77 -18.67
C HIS A 57 -2.43 5.48 -17.75
N VAL A 58 -2.89 4.80 -16.72
CA VAL A 58 -3.93 5.30 -15.81
C VAL A 58 -3.35 5.49 -14.41
N LEU A 59 -3.45 6.72 -13.88
CA LEU A 59 -3.07 7.03 -12.50
C LEU A 59 -4.29 6.89 -11.57
N TYR A 60 -4.06 6.20 -10.47
CA TYR A 60 -4.94 6.16 -9.31
C TYR A 60 -4.27 6.89 -8.15
N GLY A 61 -5.04 7.71 -7.43
CA GLY A 61 -4.54 8.53 -6.33
C GLY A 61 -5.22 8.22 -5.01
N PHE A 62 -4.44 8.40 -3.93
CA PHE A 62 -4.83 8.09 -2.56
C PHE A 62 -4.36 9.21 -1.64
N PHE A 63 -5.19 9.58 -0.67
CA PHE A 63 -4.83 10.61 0.28
C PHE A 63 -3.67 10.18 1.18
N ASP A 64 -3.69 8.94 1.62
CA ASP A 64 -2.65 8.36 2.46
C ASP A 64 -2.07 7.06 1.88
N GLU A 65 -0.94 6.63 2.43
CA GLU A 65 -0.23 5.45 1.97
C GLU A 65 -0.93 4.14 2.40
N SER A 66 -1.69 4.16 3.47
CA SER A 66 -2.43 2.99 3.94
C SER A 66 -3.55 2.62 2.97
N GLU A 67 -4.28 3.62 2.44
CA GLU A 67 -5.27 3.44 1.38
C GLU A 67 -4.62 2.88 0.10
N ARG A 68 -3.44 3.42 -0.30
CA ARG A 68 -2.69 2.92 -1.44
C ARG A 68 -2.26 1.46 -1.26
N ARG A 69 -1.77 1.09 -0.08
CA ARG A 69 -1.39 -0.31 0.22
C ARG A 69 -2.59 -1.23 0.12
N LEU A 70 -3.70 -0.86 0.73
CA LEU A 70 -4.93 -1.65 0.64
C LEU A 70 -5.39 -1.81 -0.82
N PHE A 71 -5.38 -0.73 -1.60
CA PHE A 71 -5.67 -0.80 -3.04
C PHE A 71 -4.77 -1.82 -3.75
N THR A 72 -3.47 -1.80 -3.47
CA THR A 72 -2.50 -2.72 -4.08
C THR A 72 -2.79 -4.18 -3.69
N HIS A 73 -3.17 -4.43 -2.44
CA HIS A 73 -3.62 -5.76 -2.01
C HIS A 73 -4.88 -6.19 -2.74
N LEU A 74 -5.88 -5.31 -2.85
CA LEU A 74 -7.13 -5.62 -3.54
C LEU A 74 -6.91 -6.03 -5.00
N ILE A 75 -6.08 -5.29 -5.73
CA ILE A 75 -5.80 -5.58 -7.14
C ILE A 75 -4.88 -6.79 -7.35
N SER A 76 -4.19 -7.27 -6.31
CA SER A 76 -3.41 -8.52 -6.40
C SER A 76 -4.30 -9.76 -6.45
N VAL A 77 -5.57 -9.63 -6.05
CA VAL A 77 -6.54 -10.73 -6.08
C VAL A 77 -7.10 -10.91 -7.48
N SER A 78 -7.00 -12.14 -8.01
CA SER A 78 -7.53 -12.45 -9.34
C SER A 78 -9.03 -12.14 -9.46
N GLY A 79 -9.40 -11.37 -10.47
CA GLY A 79 -10.78 -10.93 -10.72
C GLY A 79 -11.12 -9.58 -10.07
N ILE A 80 -10.19 -8.92 -9.37
CA ILE A 80 -10.37 -7.56 -8.87
C ILE A 80 -9.44 -6.61 -9.63
N GLY A 81 -10.01 -5.85 -10.53
CA GLY A 81 -9.28 -4.82 -11.29
C GLY A 81 -9.21 -3.48 -10.54
N PRO A 82 -8.35 -2.54 -11.01
CA PRO A 82 -8.18 -1.23 -10.38
C PRO A 82 -9.48 -0.43 -10.20
N ASN A 83 -10.39 -0.48 -11.18
CA ASN A 83 -11.68 0.20 -11.05
C ASN A 83 -12.57 -0.43 -9.97
N THR A 84 -12.57 -1.76 -9.85
CA THR A 84 -13.31 -2.47 -8.80
C THR A 84 -12.74 -2.12 -7.43
N ALA A 85 -11.42 -2.15 -7.27
CA ALA A 85 -10.75 -1.76 -6.03
C ALA A 85 -11.07 -0.30 -5.63
N ARG A 86 -11.05 0.64 -6.59
CA ARG A 86 -11.46 2.03 -6.35
C ARG A 86 -12.92 2.14 -5.92
N MET A 87 -13.82 1.35 -6.52
CA MET A 87 -15.23 1.32 -6.11
C MET A 87 -15.39 0.75 -4.69
N MET A 88 -14.61 -0.25 -4.31
CA MET A 88 -14.59 -0.76 -2.93
C MET A 88 -14.23 0.34 -1.94
N LEU A 89 -13.12 1.05 -2.17
CA LEU A 89 -12.65 2.17 -1.35
C LEU A 89 -13.60 3.38 -1.38
N SER A 90 -14.51 3.45 -2.35
CA SER A 90 -15.55 4.47 -2.41
C SER A 90 -16.84 4.06 -1.69
N SER A 91 -17.05 2.77 -1.46
CA SER A 91 -18.30 2.24 -0.90
C SER A 91 -18.27 2.14 0.62
N ILE A 92 -17.12 1.77 1.18
CA ILE A 92 -16.87 1.67 2.62
C ILE A 92 -15.44 2.12 2.92
N SER A 93 -15.16 2.50 4.15
CA SER A 93 -13.83 3.00 4.53
C SER A 93 -12.74 1.94 4.38
N PRO A 94 -11.47 2.33 4.12
CA PRO A 94 -10.36 1.39 4.08
C PRO A 94 -10.25 0.52 5.33
N GLN A 95 -10.50 1.08 6.50
CA GLN A 95 -10.49 0.38 7.78
C GLN A 95 -11.57 -0.70 7.85
N GLU A 96 -12.80 -0.37 7.44
CA GLU A 96 -13.91 -1.35 7.41
C GLU A 96 -13.64 -2.49 6.42
N ILE A 97 -13.00 -2.21 5.27
CA ILE A 97 -12.60 -3.25 4.31
C ILE A 97 -11.58 -4.17 4.96
N GLN A 98 -10.54 -3.63 5.61
CA GLN A 98 -9.51 -4.41 6.29
C GLN A 98 -10.11 -5.29 7.40
N GLU A 99 -10.96 -4.71 8.24
CA GLU A 99 -11.64 -5.45 9.30
C GLU A 99 -12.53 -6.57 8.76
N ALA A 100 -13.31 -6.30 7.71
CA ALA A 100 -14.15 -7.31 7.07
C ALA A 100 -13.32 -8.48 6.54
N ILE A 101 -12.18 -8.21 5.91
CA ILE A 101 -11.28 -9.24 5.41
C ILE A 101 -10.68 -10.05 6.57
N VAL A 102 -10.17 -9.38 7.60
CA VAL A 102 -9.56 -10.02 8.78
C VAL A 102 -10.57 -10.90 9.53
N ARG A 103 -11.82 -10.45 9.65
CA ARG A 103 -12.91 -11.20 10.29
C ARG A 103 -13.50 -12.30 9.39
N GLY A 104 -13.19 -12.29 8.08
CA GLY A 104 -13.78 -13.23 7.13
C GLY A 104 -15.24 -12.92 6.77
N ASP A 105 -15.65 -11.65 6.86
CA ASP A 105 -17.05 -11.24 6.57
C ASP A 105 -17.32 -11.16 5.08
N VAL A 106 -17.57 -12.32 4.48
CA VAL A 106 -17.94 -12.47 3.07
C VAL A 106 -19.18 -11.64 2.73
N ALA A 107 -20.16 -11.56 3.66
CA ALA A 107 -21.44 -10.91 3.39
C ALA A 107 -21.28 -9.40 3.22
N LEU A 108 -20.42 -8.76 4.03
CA LEU A 108 -20.11 -7.34 3.90
C LEU A 108 -19.41 -7.06 2.57
N VAL A 109 -18.41 -7.87 2.21
CA VAL A 109 -17.66 -7.70 0.95
C VAL A 109 -18.56 -7.88 -0.28
N GLN A 110 -19.52 -8.80 -0.24
CA GLN A 110 -20.48 -9.02 -1.33
C GLN A 110 -21.46 -7.87 -1.54
N LYS A 111 -21.73 -7.05 -0.53
CA LYS A 111 -22.60 -5.87 -0.68
C LYS A 111 -21.97 -4.80 -1.55
N ILE A 112 -20.67 -4.85 -1.76
CA ILE A 112 -19.96 -3.89 -2.61
C ILE A 112 -20.30 -4.17 -4.08
N LYS A 113 -20.80 -3.15 -4.78
CA LYS A 113 -21.16 -3.27 -6.19
C LYS A 113 -19.96 -3.74 -7.03
N GLY A 114 -20.18 -4.78 -7.83
CA GLY A 114 -19.16 -5.34 -8.72
C GLY A 114 -18.37 -6.49 -8.12
N ILE A 115 -18.68 -6.91 -6.90
CA ILE A 115 -18.06 -8.08 -6.25
C ILE A 115 -19.10 -9.20 -6.12
N GLY A 116 -18.86 -10.29 -6.85
CA GLY A 116 -19.68 -11.50 -6.74
C GLY A 116 -19.23 -12.39 -5.58
N PRO A 117 -20.06 -13.42 -5.24
CA PRO A 117 -19.76 -14.35 -4.13
C PRO A 117 -18.38 -15.02 -4.25
N LYS A 118 -18.01 -15.46 -5.45
CA LYS A 118 -16.73 -16.12 -5.70
C LYS A 118 -15.55 -15.16 -5.50
N SER A 119 -15.68 -13.90 -5.96
CA SER A 119 -14.64 -12.88 -5.80
C SER A 119 -14.48 -12.47 -4.34
N ALA A 120 -15.57 -12.35 -3.59
CA ALA A 120 -15.53 -12.02 -2.16
C ALA A 120 -14.84 -13.14 -1.34
N GLN A 121 -15.19 -14.40 -1.58
CA GLN A 121 -14.55 -15.54 -0.93
C GLN A 121 -13.05 -15.61 -1.23
N ARG A 122 -12.67 -15.42 -2.51
CA ARG A 122 -11.28 -15.42 -2.93
C ARG A 122 -10.50 -14.28 -2.29
N LEU A 123 -11.07 -13.07 -2.27
CA LEU A 123 -10.47 -11.90 -1.64
C LEU A 123 -10.13 -12.17 -0.17
N ILE A 124 -11.07 -12.72 0.59
CA ILE A 124 -10.83 -13.08 1.98
C ILE A 124 -9.74 -14.14 2.10
N LEU A 125 -9.83 -15.22 1.32
CA LEU A 125 -8.87 -16.31 1.37
C LEU A 125 -7.43 -15.85 1.08
N GLU A 126 -7.26 -14.97 0.08
CA GLU A 126 -5.93 -14.51 -0.36
C GLU A 126 -5.35 -13.38 0.52
N LEU A 127 -6.20 -12.53 1.12
CA LEU A 127 -5.72 -11.34 1.86
C LEU A 127 -5.81 -11.46 3.39
N GLN A 128 -6.63 -12.37 3.94
CA GLN A 128 -6.85 -12.45 5.38
C GLN A 128 -5.54 -12.62 6.17
N ASP A 129 -4.69 -13.55 5.76
CA ASP A 129 -3.43 -13.81 6.46
C ASP A 129 -2.39 -12.70 6.25
N LYS A 130 -2.40 -12.07 5.07
CA LYS A 130 -1.52 -10.93 4.78
C LYS A 130 -1.86 -9.74 5.66
N LEU A 131 -3.14 -9.37 5.74
CA LEU A 131 -3.58 -8.24 6.54
C LEU A 131 -3.49 -8.48 8.05
N LYS A 132 -3.67 -9.73 8.52
CA LYS A 132 -3.42 -10.08 9.93
C LYS A 132 -1.97 -9.86 10.32
N LYS A 133 -1.02 -10.26 9.48
CA LYS A 133 0.42 -10.06 9.72
C LYS A 133 0.78 -8.57 9.74
N GLU A 134 0.33 -7.80 8.75
CA GLU A 134 0.57 -6.35 8.71
C GLU A 134 -0.04 -5.61 9.91
N GLY A 135 -1.24 -5.99 10.35
CA GLY A 135 -1.87 -5.45 11.55
C GLY A 135 -1.07 -5.76 12.83
N SER A 136 -0.44 -6.93 12.90
CA SER A 136 0.44 -7.31 14.02
C SER A 136 1.74 -6.51 14.00
N ASP A 137 2.32 -6.30 12.82
CA ASP A 137 3.55 -5.50 12.66
C ASP A 137 3.29 -4.02 12.96
N THR A 138 2.11 -3.50 12.66
CA THR A 138 1.72 -2.12 13.00
C THR A 138 1.54 -1.91 14.50
N LEU A 139 1.09 -2.91 15.24
CA LEU A 139 0.99 -2.87 16.70
C LEU A 139 2.38 -3.00 17.37
N LEU A 140 3.35 -3.62 16.69
CA LEU A 140 4.75 -3.68 17.10
C LEU A 140 5.55 -2.45 16.64
N SER A 141 5.01 -1.67 15.72
CA SER A 141 5.57 -0.40 15.20
C SER A 141 5.10 0.84 15.98
N ALA A 142 4.81 0.74 17.29
CA ALA A 142 5.10 1.85 18.19
C ALA A 142 6.61 2.16 18.04
N PRO A 143 7.08 3.41 18.14
CA PRO A 143 8.48 3.75 17.91
C PRO A 143 9.36 3.12 19.01
N LEU A 144 9.52 1.82 18.92
CA LEU A 144 10.60 1.08 19.53
C LEU A 144 11.79 1.35 18.61
N ASN A 145 12.85 1.93 19.18
CA ASN A 145 14.15 2.12 18.59
C ASN A 145 14.42 1.04 17.54
N ASN A 146 14.20 1.38 16.25
CA ASN A 146 14.58 0.50 15.16
C ASN A 146 16.08 0.29 15.30
N THR A 147 16.47 -0.82 15.86
CA THR A 147 17.88 -1.13 16.00
C THR A 147 18.43 -1.30 14.59
N ALA A 148 19.62 -0.79 14.33
CA ALA A 148 20.30 -0.94 13.04
C ALA A 148 20.29 -2.40 12.52
N LYS A 149 20.09 -3.34 13.44
CA LYS A 149 19.92 -4.77 13.19
C LYS A 149 18.61 -5.13 12.49
N GLU A 150 17.49 -4.55 12.90
CA GLU A 150 16.17 -4.78 12.29
C GLU A 150 16.08 -4.19 10.88
N GLU A 151 16.67 -3.01 10.68
CA GLU A 151 16.78 -2.39 9.37
C GLU A 151 17.65 -3.22 8.42
N ALA A 152 18.80 -3.73 8.91
CA ALA A 152 19.68 -4.59 8.13
C ALA A 152 18.99 -5.92 7.76
N LEU A 153 18.22 -6.49 8.70
CA LEU A 153 17.45 -7.72 8.48
C LEU A 153 16.38 -7.51 7.40
N SER A 154 15.59 -6.45 7.50
CA SER A 154 14.59 -6.08 6.49
C SER A 154 15.21 -5.88 5.11
N ALA A 155 16.33 -5.17 5.03
CA ALA A 155 17.03 -4.93 3.77
C ALA A 155 17.50 -6.24 3.11
N LEU A 156 18.03 -7.18 3.87
CA LEU A 156 18.49 -8.47 3.34
C LEU A 156 17.34 -9.36 2.88
N ILE A 157 16.22 -9.36 3.58
CA ILE A 157 15.00 -10.07 3.15
C ILE A 157 14.52 -9.50 1.81
N MET A 158 14.45 -8.17 1.69
CA MET A 158 14.03 -7.50 0.45
C MET A 158 14.99 -7.77 -0.73
N LEU A 159 16.27 -7.99 -0.45
CA LEU A 159 17.29 -8.36 -1.44
C LEU A 159 17.31 -9.86 -1.76
N GLY A 160 16.47 -10.69 -1.11
CA GLY A 160 16.39 -12.13 -1.35
C GLY A 160 17.46 -12.96 -0.64
N PHE A 161 18.16 -12.41 0.34
CA PHE A 161 19.23 -13.09 1.08
C PHE A 161 18.74 -13.74 2.38
N GLU A 162 17.64 -14.50 2.34
CA GLU A 162 17.05 -15.14 3.53
C GLU A 162 18.02 -16.08 4.28
N LYS A 163 18.93 -16.74 3.55
CA LYS A 163 19.89 -17.71 4.13
C LYS A 163 20.93 -17.07 5.06
N VAL A 164 21.08 -15.75 5.03
CA VAL A 164 22.11 -15.01 5.79
C VAL A 164 21.55 -14.42 7.08
N LEU A 165 20.24 -14.54 7.31
CA LEU A 165 19.55 -13.96 8.47
C LEU A 165 20.10 -14.48 9.81
N ASP A 166 20.41 -15.78 9.91
CA ASP A 166 20.95 -16.41 11.10
C ASP A 166 22.32 -15.83 11.52
N GLN A 167 23.09 -15.30 10.57
CA GLN A 167 24.40 -14.70 10.84
C GLN A 167 24.24 -13.32 11.49
N ILE A 168 23.27 -12.52 11.06
CA ILE A 168 22.97 -11.20 11.67
C ILE A 168 22.37 -11.36 13.05
N ILE A 169 21.53 -12.38 13.25
CA ILE A 169 20.93 -12.65 14.57
C ILE A 169 21.99 -12.91 15.61
N ARG A 170 23.10 -13.56 15.24
CA ARG A 170 24.22 -13.90 16.15
C ARG A 170 25.22 -12.75 16.39
N VAL A 171 25.18 -11.69 15.58
CA VAL A 171 26.08 -10.53 15.80
C VAL A 171 25.49 -9.62 16.86
N ASP A 172 26.29 -9.26 17.86
CA ASP A 172 25.92 -8.22 18.82
C ASP A 172 25.95 -6.85 18.13
N GLY A 173 24.74 -6.43 17.68
CA GLY A 173 24.56 -5.28 16.80
C GLY A 173 24.42 -3.93 17.51
N SER A 174 24.67 -3.86 18.83
CA SER A 174 24.41 -2.66 19.63
C SER A 174 25.25 -1.43 19.23
N THR A 175 26.31 -1.60 18.45
CA THR A 175 27.24 -0.52 18.05
C THR A 175 27.53 -0.43 16.55
N LEU A 176 26.95 -1.30 15.72
CA LEU A 176 27.25 -1.36 14.29
C LEU A 176 26.16 -0.64 13.47
N SER A 177 26.58 0.11 12.44
CA SER A 177 25.63 0.71 11.48
C SER A 177 25.00 -0.35 10.59
N VAL A 178 23.79 -0.08 10.07
CA VAL A 178 23.04 -0.93 9.12
C VAL A 178 23.93 -1.40 7.97
N GLU A 179 24.68 -0.48 7.37
CA GLU A 179 25.59 -0.77 6.25
C GLU A 179 26.67 -1.79 6.60
N ARG A 180 27.28 -1.69 7.80
CA ARG A 180 28.30 -2.63 8.27
C ARG A 180 27.74 -4.02 8.53
N LEU A 181 26.52 -4.09 9.09
CA LEU A 181 25.83 -5.35 9.32
C LEU A 181 25.53 -6.06 8.00
N ILE A 182 24.99 -5.34 7.00
CA ILE A 182 24.72 -5.89 5.67
C ILE A 182 26.02 -6.34 4.99
N LYS A 183 27.07 -5.52 4.98
CA LYS A 183 28.37 -5.88 4.39
C LYS A 183 29.00 -7.09 5.06
N SER A 184 28.90 -7.21 6.38
CA SER A 184 29.41 -8.38 7.11
C SER A 184 28.66 -9.65 6.74
N ALA A 185 27.36 -9.58 6.61
CA ALA A 185 26.52 -10.71 6.20
C ALA A 185 26.82 -11.18 4.77
N LEU A 186 26.99 -10.24 3.84
CA LEU A 186 27.27 -10.55 2.42
C LEU A 186 28.70 -11.03 2.16
N ARG A 187 29.67 -10.80 3.07
CA ARG A 187 31.03 -11.31 2.93
C ARG A 187 31.18 -12.80 3.22
N ASN A 188 30.19 -13.38 3.88
CA ASN A 188 30.20 -14.79 4.29
C ASN A 188 29.31 -15.67 3.39
N LEU A 189 28.91 -15.14 2.22
CA LEU A 189 28.28 -15.87 1.13
C LEU A 189 29.32 -16.52 0.24
#